data_9753f195f5f2fb30649546bf14cee7b6
#
_entry.id   9753f195f5f2fb30649546bf14cee7b6
#
_cell.length_a   1.000
_cell.length_b   1.000
_cell.length_c   1.000
_cell.angle_alpha   90.00
_cell.angle_beta   90.00
_cell.angle_gamma   90.00
#
_symmetry.space_group_name_H-M   'P 1'
#
loop_
_entity.id
_entity.type
_entity.pdbx_description
1 polymer ?
#
loop_
_entity_poly.entity_id
_entity_poly.type
_entity_poly.pdbx_seq_one_letter_code
_entity_poly.pdbx_strand_id
1 'polypeptide(L)'
;MTTVQHQVFAACPPDRVWALLADLEAVQHYNPGVRHAAVEGAQRSGVGARRSCDLLPKGRVVERVTHWEDGRAVGLEVAESDWPIHFMRWVTRVEPQGGGACITQSLEYQVKFGPLGWLLDRLVMKRKLTATLDAVFASLVRHAESGAASRPEGRT
;
A
#
# COMPACT_ATOMS: atom_id res chain seq x y z
N MET A 1 -19.72 -2.29 5.09
CA MET A 1 -18.24 -2.25 5.23
C MET A 1 -17.67 -3.55 4.71
N THR A 2 -16.67 -3.47 3.85
CA THR A 2 -16.02 -4.65 3.27
C THR A 2 -14.58 -4.71 3.77
N THR A 3 -14.15 -5.91 4.17
CA THR A 3 -12.78 -6.17 4.62
C THR A 3 -12.11 -7.14 3.65
N VAL A 4 -10.90 -6.82 3.22
CA VAL A 4 -10.06 -7.68 2.39
C VAL A 4 -8.74 -7.93 3.12
N GLN A 5 -8.37 -9.20 3.21
CA GLN A 5 -7.09 -9.63 3.79
C GLN A 5 -6.18 -10.14 2.68
N HIS A 6 -4.91 -9.78 2.74
CA HIS A 6 -3.92 -10.21 1.75
C HIS A 6 -2.61 -10.56 2.44
N GLN A 7 -1.93 -11.59 1.94
CA GLN A 7 -0.66 -12.04 2.49
C GLN A 7 0.26 -12.51 1.36
N VAL A 8 1.52 -12.08 1.41
CA VAL A 8 2.55 -12.50 0.47
C VAL A 8 3.86 -12.74 1.21
N PHE A 9 4.75 -13.51 0.59
CA PHE A 9 6.09 -13.76 1.09
C PHE A 9 7.13 -13.13 0.16
N ALA A 10 8.15 -12.51 0.75
CA ALA A 10 9.31 -11.96 0.04
C ALA A 10 10.59 -12.68 0.48
N ALA A 11 11.42 -13.09 -0.48
CA ALA A 11 12.69 -13.75 -0.22
C ALA A 11 13.80 -12.72 0.02
N CYS A 12 13.56 -11.81 0.96
CA CYS A 12 14.51 -10.77 1.36
C CYS A 12 14.27 -10.39 2.83
N PRO A 13 15.22 -9.73 3.51
CA PRO A 13 15.03 -9.32 4.90
C PRO A 13 13.85 -8.35 5.05
N PRO A 14 13.13 -8.37 6.19
CA PRO A 14 11.98 -7.48 6.43
C PRO A 14 12.30 -5.99 6.31
N ASP A 15 13.50 -5.56 6.66
CA ASP A 15 13.93 -4.16 6.57
C ASP A 15 13.94 -3.62 5.13
N ARG A 16 14.10 -4.47 4.14
CA ARG A 16 14.02 -4.08 2.74
C ARG A 16 12.59 -3.77 2.31
N VAL A 17 11.65 -4.57 2.74
CA VAL A 17 10.22 -4.31 2.52
C VAL A 17 9.81 -3.05 3.26
N TRP A 18 10.23 -2.93 4.52
CA TRP A 18 9.93 -1.76 5.32
C TRP A 18 10.45 -0.46 4.70
N ALA A 19 11.65 -0.48 4.15
CA ALA A 19 12.22 0.70 3.48
C ALA A 19 11.32 1.23 2.36
N LEU A 20 10.67 0.35 1.60
CA LEU A 20 9.71 0.73 0.56
C LEU A 20 8.39 1.25 1.15
N LEU A 21 7.89 0.61 2.20
CA LEU A 21 6.63 1.02 2.85
C LEU A 21 6.79 2.34 3.61
N ALA A 22 7.94 2.55 4.25
CA ALA A 22 8.21 3.76 5.03
C ALA A 22 8.50 4.98 4.16
N ASP A 23 8.98 4.79 2.94
CA ASP A 23 9.10 5.86 1.96
C ASP A 23 7.76 6.06 1.26
N LEU A 24 7.01 7.05 1.70
CA LEU A 24 5.65 7.29 1.22
C LEU A 24 5.60 7.60 -0.29
N GLU A 25 6.66 8.14 -0.86
CA GLU A 25 6.75 8.41 -2.30
C GLU A 25 7.11 7.17 -3.12
N ALA A 26 7.66 6.14 -2.50
CA ALA A 26 8.05 4.90 -3.20
C ALA A 26 6.86 4.13 -3.77
N VAL A 27 5.64 4.38 -3.32
CA VAL A 27 4.41 3.74 -3.84
C VAL A 27 4.28 3.92 -5.35
N GLN A 28 4.75 5.02 -5.92
CA GLN A 28 4.75 5.24 -7.38
C GLN A 28 5.61 4.22 -8.14
N HIS A 29 6.57 3.60 -7.48
CA HIS A 29 7.46 2.61 -8.09
C HIS A 29 6.90 1.20 -8.06
N TYR A 30 6.18 0.82 -7.01
CA TYR A 30 5.67 -0.54 -6.87
C TYR A 30 4.16 -0.69 -7.08
N ASN A 31 3.39 0.39 -7.08
CA ASN A 31 1.95 0.32 -7.34
C ASN A 31 1.66 0.70 -8.80
N PRO A 32 1.30 -0.26 -9.66
CA PRO A 32 1.05 0.03 -11.08
C PRO A 32 -0.17 0.94 -11.32
N GLY A 33 -1.04 1.13 -10.33
CA GLY A 33 -2.17 2.06 -10.39
C GLY A 33 -1.83 3.49 -10.03
N VAL A 34 -0.60 3.76 -9.56
CA VAL A 34 -0.14 5.09 -9.15
C VAL A 34 0.87 5.60 -10.17
N ARG A 35 0.52 6.71 -10.83
CA ARG A 35 1.42 7.37 -11.79
C ARG A 35 2.50 8.20 -11.10
N HIS A 36 2.11 8.94 -10.07
CA HIS A 36 3.00 9.83 -9.32
C HIS A 36 2.52 9.95 -7.88
N ALA A 37 3.46 9.97 -6.94
CA ALA A 37 3.19 10.18 -5.53
C ALA A 37 4.14 11.23 -4.97
N ALA A 38 3.60 12.13 -4.14
CA ALA A 38 4.37 13.18 -3.48
C ALA A 38 3.89 13.36 -2.05
N VAL A 39 4.82 13.50 -1.12
CA VAL A 39 4.51 13.83 0.27
C VAL A 39 4.03 15.29 0.33
N GLU A 40 2.95 15.52 1.07
CA GLU A 40 2.41 16.84 1.33
C GLU A 40 2.96 17.38 2.66
N GLY A 41 3.55 18.57 2.62
CA GLY A 41 4.09 19.23 3.79
C GLY A 41 5.49 18.74 4.19
N ALA A 42 5.92 19.11 5.39
CA ALA A 42 7.26 18.85 5.88
C ALA A 42 7.42 17.47 6.54
N GLN A 43 6.32 16.88 7.02
CA GLN A 43 6.34 15.57 7.69
C GLN A 43 6.37 14.45 6.65
N ARG A 44 7.44 13.65 6.64
CA ARG A 44 7.65 12.60 5.66
C ARG A 44 7.40 11.19 6.20
N SER A 45 7.21 11.04 7.50
CA SER A 45 7.01 9.75 8.14
C SER A 45 6.21 9.89 9.43
N GLY A 46 5.73 8.75 9.98
CA GLY A 46 4.96 8.73 11.21
C GLY A 46 3.50 9.11 11.04
N VAL A 47 2.73 8.98 12.12
CA VAL A 47 1.30 9.30 12.12
C VAL A 47 1.08 10.78 11.78
N GLY A 48 0.14 11.04 10.89
CA GLY A 48 -0.19 12.38 10.41
C GLY A 48 0.50 12.77 9.11
N ALA A 49 1.53 12.06 8.67
CA ALA A 49 2.15 12.29 7.36
C ALA A 49 1.11 12.04 6.25
N ARG A 50 1.16 12.85 5.19
CA ARG A 50 0.21 12.80 4.07
C ARG A 50 0.96 12.67 2.75
N ARG A 51 0.34 11.97 1.80
CA ARG A 51 0.83 11.90 0.42
C ARG A 51 -0.32 12.06 -0.55
N SER A 52 -0.06 12.70 -1.68
CA SER A 52 -0.99 12.73 -2.81
C SER A 52 -0.53 11.73 -3.86
N CYS A 53 -1.48 10.99 -4.41
CA CYS A 53 -1.23 10.03 -5.48
C CYS A 53 -2.08 10.36 -6.70
N ASP A 54 -1.42 10.54 -7.84
CA ASP A 54 -2.10 10.63 -9.13
C ASP A 54 -2.30 9.21 -9.65
N LEU A 55 -3.54 8.87 -9.97
CA LEU A 55 -3.95 7.52 -10.32
C LEU A 55 -4.06 7.31 -11.83
N LEU A 56 -3.88 6.07 -12.26
CA LEU A 56 -4.13 5.64 -13.63
C LEU A 56 -5.52 4.99 -13.72
N PRO A 57 -6.29 5.22 -14.79
CA PRO A 57 -6.01 6.12 -15.94
C PRO A 57 -6.19 7.60 -15.60
N LYS A 58 -6.89 7.93 -14.52
CA LYS A 58 -7.11 9.28 -14.03
C LYS A 58 -7.58 9.27 -12.59
N GLY A 59 -7.58 10.43 -11.96
CA GLY A 59 -8.03 10.63 -10.59
C GLY A 59 -6.88 10.87 -9.63
N ARG A 60 -7.23 11.35 -8.45
CA ARG A 60 -6.28 11.68 -7.39
C ARG A 60 -6.85 11.25 -6.05
N VAL A 61 -5.98 10.75 -5.20
CA VAL A 61 -6.27 10.49 -3.78
C VAL A 61 -5.22 11.17 -2.92
N VAL A 62 -5.65 11.61 -1.75
CA VAL A 62 -4.75 12.03 -0.67
C VAL A 62 -4.89 11.00 0.44
N GLU A 63 -3.78 10.46 0.89
CA GLU A 63 -3.72 9.45 1.94
C GLU A 63 -2.99 10.02 3.15
N ARG A 64 -3.43 9.63 4.34
CA ARG A 64 -2.86 10.05 5.61
C ARG A 64 -2.45 8.83 6.43
N VAL A 65 -1.26 8.89 7.03
CA VAL A 65 -0.79 7.85 7.93
C VAL A 65 -1.57 7.91 9.24
N THR A 66 -2.19 6.79 9.61
CA THR A 66 -3.00 6.65 10.83
C THR A 66 -2.33 5.76 11.87
N HIS A 67 -1.39 4.92 11.45
CA HIS A 67 -0.69 3.99 12.32
C HIS A 67 0.75 3.84 11.84
N TRP A 68 1.69 3.78 12.78
CA TRP A 68 3.11 3.66 12.47
C TRP A 68 3.83 2.87 13.57
N GLU A 69 4.33 1.70 13.23
CA GLU A 69 5.24 0.91 14.06
C GLU A 69 6.54 0.74 13.27
N ASP A 70 7.58 1.42 13.67
CA ASP A 70 8.83 1.49 12.93
C ASP A 70 9.42 0.08 12.68
N GLY A 71 9.70 -0.21 11.42
CA GLY A 71 10.18 -1.52 10.98
C GLY A 71 9.11 -2.62 10.89
N ARG A 72 7.85 -2.37 11.28
CA ARG A 72 6.83 -3.41 11.40
C ARG A 72 5.52 -3.14 10.68
N ALA A 73 4.97 -1.94 10.83
CA ALA A 73 3.63 -1.68 10.30
C ALA A 73 3.42 -0.22 9.94
N VAL A 74 2.67 0.02 8.88
CA VAL A 74 2.17 1.33 8.49
C VAL A 74 0.70 1.21 8.13
N GLY A 75 -0.13 2.08 8.72
CA GLY A 75 -1.54 2.21 8.39
C GLY A 75 -1.81 3.53 7.69
N LEU A 76 -2.64 3.51 6.69
CA LEU A 76 -3.07 4.70 5.95
C LEU A 76 -4.58 4.70 5.79
N GLU A 77 -5.13 5.91 5.61
CA GLU A 77 -6.52 6.09 5.22
C GLU A 77 -6.60 7.07 4.05
N VAL A 78 -7.62 6.94 3.25
CA VAL A 78 -7.93 7.93 2.21
C VAL A 78 -8.56 9.13 2.89
N ALA A 79 -7.88 10.28 2.83
CA ALA A 79 -8.37 11.54 3.38
C ALA A 79 -9.22 12.31 2.37
N GLU A 80 -8.82 12.28 1.08
CA GLU A 80 -9.51 12.92 -0.03
C GLU A 80 -9.47 12.00 -1.25
N SER A 81 -10.56 11.93 -2.02
CA SER A 81 -10.63 11.07 -3.20
C SER A 81 -11.62 11.61 -4.23
N ASP A 82 -11.24 11.49 -5.50
CA ASP A 82 -12.15 11.72 -6.63
C ASP A 82 -13.10 10.52 -6.87
N TRP A 83 -12.81 9.39 -6.23
CA TRP A 83 -13.61 8.18 -6.40
C TRP A 83 -14.79 8.13 -5.43
N PRO A 84 -15.85 7.39 -5.76
CA PRO A 84 -17.05 7.29 -4.92
C PRO A 84 -16.84 6.37 -3.72
N ILE A 85 -15.87 6.68 -2.89
CA ILE A 85 -15.50 5.94 -1.68
C ILE A 85 -15.96 6.75 -0.47
N HIS A 86 -16.73 6.12 0.43
CA HIS A 86 -17.10 6.74 1.69
C HIS A 86 -15.92 6.76 2.66
N PHE A 87 -15.24 5.63 2.81
CA PHE A 87 -13.95 5.54 3.46
C PHE A 87 -13.14 4.35 2.92
N MET A 88 -11.83 4.42 3.10
CA MET A 88 -10.91 3.33 2.85
C MET A 88 -9.71 3.49 3.77
N ARG A 89 -9.34 2.42 4.46
CA ARG A 89 -8.16 2.40 5.31
C ARG A 89 -7.54 1.01 5.29
N TRP A 90 -6.23 0.96 5.48
CA TRP A 90 -5.50 -0.30 5.51
C TRP A 90 -4.31 -0.23 6.43
N VAL A 91 -3.90 -1.39 6.92
CA VAL A 91 -2.66 -1.57 7.69
C VAL A 91 -1.85 -2.66 7.01
N THR A 92 -0.61 -2.36 6.69
CA THR A 92 0.36 -3.29 6.13
C THR A 92 1.40 -3.61 7.19
N ARG A 93 1.61 -4.91 7.45
CA ARG A 93 2.58 -5.40 8.42
C ARG A 93 3.67 -6.21 7.73
N VAL A 94 4.88 -6.10 8.23
CA VAL A 94 6.03 -6.87 7.78
C VAL A 94 6.62 -7.62 8.97
N GLU A 95 6.78 -8.93 8.83
CA GLU A 95 7.34 -9.77 9.87
C GLU A 95 8.39 -10.72 9.29
N PRO A 96 9.46 -11.05 10.05
CA PRO A 96 10.40 -12.06 9.60
C PRO A 96 9.73 -13.44 9.57
N GLN A 97 10.00 -14.20 8.51
CA GLN A 97 9.50 -15.57 8.36
C GLN A 97 10.44 -16.39 7.49
N GLY A 98 10.98 -17.47 8.03
CA GLY A 98 11.71 -18.48 7.26
C GLY A 98 12.88 -17.95 6.42
N GLY A 99 13.65 -16.99 6.93
CA GLY A 99 14.76 -16.38 6.18
C GLY A 99 14.36 -15.26 5.26
N GLY A 100 13.07 -14.90 5.21
CA GLY A 100 12.53 -13.80 4.42
C GLY A 100 11.56 -12.96 5.22
N ALA A 101 10.60 -12.38 4.54
CA ALA A 101 9.58 -11.50 5.11
C ALA A 101 8.17 -11.96 4.73
N CYS A 102 7.27 -11.95 5.69
CA CYS A 102 5.85 -12.11 5.47
C CYS A 102 5.20 -10.73 5.50
N ILE A 103 4.45 -10.38 4.46
CA ILE A 103 3.76 -9.10 4.33
C ILE A 103 2.27 -9.38 4.38
N THR A 104 1.58 -8.78 5.35
CA THR A 104 0.12 -8.91 5.49
C THR A 104 -0.53 -7.53 5.39
N GLN A 105 -1.70 -7.47 4.76
CA GLN A 105 -2.49 -6.25 4.71
C GLN A 105 -3.94 -6.56 5.06
N SER A 106 -4.49 -5.74 5.94
CA SER A 106 -5.93 -5.70 6.21
C SER A 106 -6.46 -4.38 5.66
N LEU A 107 -7.42 -4.47 4.74
CA LEU A 107 -8.05 -3.34 4.07
C LEU A 107 -9.53 -3.32 4.40
N GLU A 108 -10.01 -2.18 4.86
CA GLU A 108 -11.44 -1.93 5.08
C GLU A 108 -11.89 -0.77 4.21
N TYR A 109 -13.04 -0.92 3.55
CA TYR A 109 -13.58 0.15 2.73
C TYR A 109 -15.11 0.12 2.70
N GLN A 110 -15.69 1.25 2.32
CA GLN A 110 -17.12 1.39 2.07
C GLN A 110 -17.34 2.30 0.86
N VAL A 111 -18.13 1.82 -0.09
CA VAL A 111 -18.48 2.55 -1.31
C VAL A 111 -19.68 3.46 -1.01
N LYS A 112 -19.74 4.65 -1.63
CA LYS A 112 -20.92 5.51 -1.62
C LYS A 112 -22.07 4.84 -2.37
N PHE A 113 -23.25 5.40 -2.33
CA PHE A 113 -24.48 4.97 -3.03
C PHE A 113 -25.32 3.90 -2.34
N GLY A 114 -25.18 3.66 -1.03
CA GLY A 114 -26.08 2.83 -0.24
C GLY A 114 -26.29 1.42 -0.78
N PRO A 115 -27.57 0.91 -0.93
CA PRO A 115 -27.81 -0.47 -1.38
C PRO A 115 -27.28 -0.77 -2.77
N LEU A 116 -27.31 0.20 -3.69
CA LEU A 116 -26.76 0.04 -5.03
C LEU A 116 -25.23 -0.06 -5.00
N GLY A 117 -24.58 0.74 -4.16
CA GLY A 117 -23.15 0.66 -3.93
C GLY A 117 -22.74 -0.68 -3.33
N TRP A 118 -23.53 -1.20 -2.39
CA TRP A 118 -23.29 -2.51 -1.81
C TRP A 118 -23.36 -3.64 -2.85
N LEU A 119 -24.34 -3.58 -3.75
CA LEU A 119 -24.47 -4.57 -4.82
C LEU A 119 -23.30 -4.49 -5.81
N LEU A 120 -22.91 -3.28 -6.22
CA LEU A 120 -21.73 -3.06 -7.06
C LEU A 120 -20.45 -3.58 -6.40
N ASP A 121 -20.29 -3.34 -5.10
CA ASP A 121 -19.15 -3.82 -4.35
C ASP A 121 -19.06 -5.35 -4.39
N ARG A 122 -20.13 -6.04 -4.10
CA ARG A 122 -20.13 -7.51 -4.11
C ARG A 122 -19.87 -8.12 -5.47
N LEU A 123 -20.39 -7.50 -6.53
CA LEU A 123 -20.31 -8.07 -7.88
C LEU A 123 -19.01 -7.74 -8.63
N VAL A 124 -18.46 -6.56 -8.39
CA VAL A 124 -17.37 -6.03 -9.22
C VAL A 124 -16.18 -5.51 -8.40
N MET A 125 -16.43 -4.64 -7.43
CA MET A 125 -15.36 -3.90 -6.73
C MET A 125 -14.43 -4.80 -5.95
N LYS A 126 -14.96 -5.77 -5.22
CA LYS A 126 -14.15 -6.69 -4.41
C LYS A 126 -13.19 -7.51 -5.28
N ARG A 127 -13.66 -7.99 -6.44
CA ARG A 127 -12.81 -8.73 -7.39
C ARG A 127 -11.71 -7.86 -7.97
N LYS A 128 -12.06 -6.65 -8.42
CA LYS A 128 -11.07 -5.70 -8.97
C LYS A 128 -10.04 -5.31 -7.93
N LEU A 129 -10.49 -5.04 -6.73
CA LEU A 129 -9.60 -4.64 -5.63
C LEU A 129 -8.64 -5.78 -5.25
N THR A 130 -9.13 -7.01 -5.16
CA THR A 130 -8.28 -8.17 -4.89
C THR A 130 -7.23 -8.36 -5.98
N ALA A 131 -7.62 -8.28 -7.25
CA ALA A 131 -6.69 -8.39 -8.38
C ALA A 131 -5.66 -7.25 -8.37
N THR A 132 -6.08 -6.03 -8.01
CA THR A 132 -5.19 -4.87 -7.87
C THR A 132 -4.19 -5.10 -6.74
N LEU A 133 -4.64 -5.58 -5.59
CA LEU A 133 -3.76 -5.91 -4.46
C LEU A 133 -2.75 -6.99 -4.82
N ASP A 134 -3.17 -8.05 -5.52
CA ASP A 134 -2.26 -9.08 -6.00
C ASP A 134 -1.15 -8.48 -6.87
N ALA A 135 -1.49 -7.60 -7.79
CA ALA A 135 -0.52 -6.94 -8.67
C ALA A 135 0.41 -6.00 -7.91
N VAL A 136 -0.13 -5.21 -6.97
CA VAL A 136 0.65 -4.29 -6.13
C VAL A 136 1.65 -5.05 -5.27
N PHE A 137 1.20 -6.10 -4.58
CA PHE A 137 2.07 -6.87 -3.70
C PHE A 137 3.11 -7.69 -4.48
N ALA A 138 2.76 -8.25 -5.63
CA ALA A 138 3.74 -8.90 -6.50
C ALA A 138 4.83 -7.91 -6.96
N SER A 139 4.44 -6.68 -7.28
CA SER A 139 5.38 -5.61 -7.65
C SER A 139 6.24 -5.17 -6.47
N LEU A 140 5.64 -5.01 -5.29
CA LEU A 140 6.36 -4.67 -4.05
C LEU A 140 7.44 -5.72 -3.73
N VAL A 141 7.09 -6.99 -3.81
CA VAL A 141 8.02 -8.10 -3.57
C VAL A 141 9.17 -8.06 -4.58
N ARG A 142 8.88 -7.87 -5.87
CA ARG A 142 9.91 -7.75 -6.89
C ARG A 142 10.88 -6.59 -6.62
N HIS A 143 10.37 -5.44 -6.23
CA HIS A 143 11.19 -4.28 -5.92
C HIS A 143 12.04 -4.52 -4.66
N ALA A 144 11.48 -5.12 -3.63
CA ALA A 144 12.21 -5.44 -2.41
C ALA A 144 13.32 -6.47 -2.66
N GLU A 145 13.05 -7.50 -3.44
CA GLU A 145 14.03 -8.55 -3.78
C GLU A 145 15.13 -8.04 -4.72
N SER A 146 14.77 -7.22 -5.72
CA SER A 146 15.74 -6.67 -6.67
C SER A 146 16.69 -5.66 -6.01
N GLY A 147 16.23 -4.91 -5.01
CA GLY A 147 17.08 -4.06 -4.18
C GLY A 147 18.17 -4.86 -3.44
N ALA A 148 17.92 -6.15 -3.15
CA ALA A 148 18.93 -7.04 -2.57
C ALA A 148 20.06 -7.39 -3.57
N ALA A 149 19.73 -7.53 -4.85
CA ALA A 149 20.70 -7.84 -5.90
C ALA A 149 21.58 -6.65 -6.31
N SER A 150 21.10 -5.43 -6.06
CA SER A 150 21.76 -4.18 -6.46
C SER A 150 22.77 -3.64 -5.46
N ARG A 151 22.98 -4.33 -4.35
CA ARG A 151 24.02 -3.91 -3.38
C ARG A 151 25.39 -4.26 -3.98
N PRO A 152 26.23 -3.27 -4.32
CA PRO A 152 27.62 -3.60 -4.62
C PRO A 152 28.21 -4.21 -3.35
N GLU A 153 28.73 -5.42 -3.47
CA GLU A 153 29.55 -6.03 -2.43
C GLU A 153 30.61 -4.99 -2.04
N GLY A 154 30.59 -4.61 -0.75
CA GLY A 154 31.53 -3.65 -0.24
C GLY A 154 32.93 -4.15 -0.56
N ARG A 155 33.65 -3.39 -1.35
CA ARG A 155 35.09 -3.55 -1.45
C ARG A 155 35.68 -3.27 -0.06
N THR A 156 36.16 -4.31 0.55
CA THR A 156 37.11 -4.23 1.65
C THR A 156 38.34 -3.46 1.20
#